data_1b328d072fe9a806a05d5d6402c99a63
#
_entry.id   1b328d072fe9a806a05d5d6402c99a63
#
_cell.length_a   1.000
_cell.length_b   1.000
_cell.length_c   1.000
_cell.angle_alpha   90.00
_cell.angle_beta   90.00
_cell.angle_gamma   90.00
#
_symmetry.space_group_name_H-M   'P 1'
#
loop_
_entity.id
_entity.type
_entity.pdbx_description
1 polymer ?
#
loop_
_entity_poly.entity_id
_entity_poly.type
_entity_poly.pdbx_seq_one_letter_code
_entity_poly.pdbx_strand_id
1 'polypeptide(L)'
;YYDPSLGRQVAIYIPAEDVIVPYGASHVETAERVTHVMRKTKNELKKLQAMGFYRDVDLGDPEPYHTDIEKRKAEESGYSVTDDERYAIFEVHADIIIPGVDEDDEEIAKPYVVTIERGTNNILAIRRNWQEEDSLFLKRNHFVHYVYVPGFGFYGLGLIHIIGGYAKAGTSIIRQLVDAGTLSNLPGGLKSRGLRIKGDNTPIEPGEWKDVDVPSGSIRDNIMPLPYKEPSQTLLALLNQITTEGKRLGAISDMNISDMSANAPVGTTLALLERTLKPMAAVQARVHYAMKQE
;
A
#
# COMPACT_ATOMS: atom_id res chain seq x y z
N TYR A 1 12.04 -3.85 -19.43
CA TYR A 1 12.79 -2.62 -19.74
C TYR A 1 14.11 -2.95 -20.44
N TYR A 2 14.41 -2.26 -21.51
CA TYR A 2 15.72 -2.34 -22.17
C TYR A 2 16.67 -1.33 -21.55
N ASP A 3 17.76 -1.82 -20.95
CA ASP A 3 18.79 -0.95 -20.40
C ASP A 3 19.90 -0.73 -21.44
N PRO A 4 20.00 0.48 -22.01
CA PRO A 4 21.00 0.77 -23.04
C PRO A 4 22.43 0.76 -22.51
N SER A 5 22.65 0.95 -21.21
CA SER A 5 23.97 0.89 -20.59
C SER A 5 24.48 -0.55 -20.47
N LEU A 6 23.58 -1.50 -20.29
CA LEU A 6 23.90 -2.94 -20.20
C LEU A 6 23.69 -3.65 -21.55
N GLY A 7 23.04 -3.01 -22.53
CA GLY A 7 22.74 -3.58 -23.84
C GLY A 7 21.82 -4.82 -23.78
N ARG A 8 21.02 -4.96 -22.72
CA ARG A 8 20.13 -6.11 -22.52
C ARG A 8 18.79 -5.72 -21.89
N GLN A 9 17.83 -6.62 -21.98
CA GLN A 9 16.59 -6.50 -21.23
C GLN A 9 16.83 -6.81 -19.75
N VAL A 10 16.20 -6.02 -18.88
CA VAL A 10 16.27 -6.13 -17.42
C VAL A 10 14.86 -6.11 -16.87
N ALA A 11 14.55 -7.05 -15.98
CA ALA A 11 13.31 -7.02 -15.21
C ALA A 11 13.40 -5.91 -14.15
N ILE A 12 12.38 -5.05 -14.09
CA ILE A 12 12.27 -4.00 -13.09
C ILE A 12 10.90 -4.11 -12.40
N TYR A 13 10.89 -3.89 -11.10
CA TYR A 13 9.65 -3.77 -10.36
C TYR A 13 9.02 -2.40 -10.62
N ILE A 14 7.75 -2.41 -11.03
CA ILE A 14 6.96 -1.20 -11.24
C ILE A 14 5.79 -1.22 -10.25
N PRO A 15 5.70 -0.23 -9.34
CA PRO A 15 4.55 -0.08 -8.46
C PRO A 15 3.27 0.13 -9.27
N ALA A 16 2.14 -0.36 -8.75
CA ALA A 16 0.85 -0.21 -9.42
C ALA A 16 0.45 1.27 -9.65
N GLU A 17 0.94 2.19 -8.81
CA GLU A 17 0.73 3.65 -8.92
C GLU A 17 1.47 4.29 -10.10
N ASP A 18 2.54 3.65 -10.60
CA ASP A 18 3.33 4.12 -11.75
C ASP A 18 2.89 3.45 -13.07
N VAL A 19 1.81 2.68 -13.05
CA VAL A 19 1.22 2.07 -14.25
C VAL A 19 -0.16 2.64 -14.49
N ILE A 20 -0.37 3.23 -15.66
CA ILE A 20 -1.65 3.82 -16.06
C ILE A 20 -2.22 3.00 -17.21
N VAL A 21 -3.44 2.50 -17.03
CA VAL A 21 -4.20 1.74 -18.04
C VAL A 21 -5.58 2.37 -18.26
N PRO A 22 -6.24 2.13 -19.41
CA PRO A 22 -7.61 2.56 -19.63
C PRO A 22 -8.55 1.94 -18.57
N TYR A 23 -9.60 2.66 -18.22
CA TYR A 23 -10.58 2.23 -17.20
C TYR A 23 -11.21 0.85 -17.50
N GLY A 24 -11.45 0.54 -18.77
CA GLY A 24 -12.02 -0.73 -19.20
C GLY A 24 -11.03 -1.90 -19.29
N ALA A 25 -9.74 -1.67 -19.05
CA ALA A 25 -8.74 -2.73 -19.12
C ALA A 25 -8.88 -3.70 -17.95
N SER A 26 -8.88 -5.00 -18.24
CA SER A 26 -8.85 -6.07 -17.22
C SER A 26 -7.51 -6.79 -17.14
N HIS A 27 -6.76 -6.83 -18.23
CA HIS A 27 -5.46 -7.50 -18.33
C HIS A 27 -4.47 -6.65 -19.13
N VAL A 28 -3.18 -6.80 -18.82
CA VAL A 28 -2.09 -6.09 -19.53
C VAL A 28 -2.08 -6.45 -21.02
N GLU A 29 -2.32 -7.73 -21.32
CA GLU A 29 -2.27 -8.26 -22.69
C GLU A 29 -3.36 -7.69 -23.60
N THR A 30 -4.55 -7.42 -23.03
CA THR A 30 -5.72 -6.93 -23.75
C THR A 30 -5.92 -5.42 -23.64
N ALA A 31 -5.08 -4.74 -22.84
CA ALA A 31 -5.17 -3.30 -22.69
C ALA A 31 -4.74 -2.60 -23.98
N GLU A 32 -5.57 -1.67 -24.48
CA GLU A 32 -5.28 -0.85 -25.65
C GLU A 32 -4.04 0.03 -25.45
N ARG A 33 -3.85 0.48 -24.21
CA ARG A 33 -2.71 1.31 -23.83
C ARG A 33 -2.22 0.92 -22.44
N VAL A 34 -0.91 0.80 -22.29
CA VAL A 34 -0.23 0.68 -21.00
C VAL A 34 0.81 1.79 -20.92
N THR A 35 0.75 2.62 -19.89
CA THR A 35 1.72 3.70 -19.69
C THR A 35 2.49 3.45 -18.40
N HIS A 36 3.80 3.42 -18.51
CA HIS A 36 4.72 3.35 -17.39
C HIS A 36 5.23 4.76 -17.08
N VAL A 37 5.08 5.20 -15.85
CA VAL A 37 5.57 6.50 -15.37
C VAL A 37 6.94 6.31 -14.75
N MET A 38 7.95 6.93 -15.33
CA MET A 38 9.33 6.89 -14.85
C MET A 38 9.74 8.27 -14.34
N ARG A 39 10.58 8.28 -13.30
CA ARG A 39 11.21 9.51 -12.80
C ARG A 39 12.71 9.42 -13.03
N LYS A 40 13.26 10.32 -13.83
CA LYS A 40 14.67 10.34 -14.21
C LYS A 40 15.32 11.68 -13.90
N THR A 41 16.57 11.66 -13.48
CA THR A 41 17.37 12.87 -13.28
C THR A 41 17.82 13.46 -14.61
N LYS A 42 18.13 14.76 -14.64
CA LYS A 42 18.66 15.45 -15.83
C LYS A 42 19.91 14.75 -16.38
N ASN A 43 20.79 14.30 -15.49
CA ASN A 43 22.02 13.61 -15.87
C ASN A 43 21.76 12.27 -16.56
N GLU A 44 20.80 11.48 -16.06
CA GLU A 44 20.40 10.22 -16.69
C GLU A 44 19.83 10.45 -18.09
N LEU A 45 18.95 11.45 -18.24
CA LEU A 45 18.36 11.78 -19.54
C LEU A 45 19.44 12.26 -20.54
N LYS A 46 20.36 13.13 -20.11
CA LYS A 46 21.47 13.58 -20.95
C LYS A 46 22.41 12.46 -21.38
N LYS A 47 22.68 11.49 -20.49
CA LYS A 47 23.44 10.28 -20.87
C LYS A 47 22.69 9.45 -21.92
N LEU A 48 21.38 9.26 -21.77
CA LEU A 48 20.56 8.53 -22.74
C LEU A 48 20.45 9.25 -24.08
N GLN A 49 20.43 10.58 -24.09
CA GLN A 49 20.52 11.40 -25.31
C GLN A 49 21.90 11.23 -25.97
N ALA A 50 22.98 11.33 -25.20
CA ALA A 50 24.35 11.16 -25.72
C ALA A 50 24.62 9.76 -26.31
N MET A 51 23.96 8.72 -25.75
CA MET A 51 24.01 7.35 -26.28
C MET A 51 23.14 7.15 -27.54
N GLY A 52 22.38 8.16 -27.98
CA GLY A 52 21.42 8.04 -29.08
C GLY A 52 20.18 7.21 -28.75
N PHE A 53 19.97 6.87 -27.47
CA PHE A 53 18.78 6.12 -27.04
C PHE A 53 17.54 7.01 -27.01
N TYR A 54 17.69 8.28 -26.63
CA TYR A 54 16.70 9.33 -26.75
C TYR A 54 17.15 10.39 -27.75
N ARG A 55 16.20 11.08 -28.36
CA ARG A 55 16.46 12.22 -29.21
C ARG A 55 17.12 13.34 -28.42
N ASP A 56 18.07 14.05 -29.03
CA ASP A 56 18.65 15.24 -28.42
C ASP A 56 17.68 16.42 -28.59
N VAL A 57 16.82 16.59 -27.61
CA VAL A 57 15.83 17.67 -27.51
C VAL A 57 16.03 18.41 -26.21
N ASP A 58 15.61 19.67 -26.18
CA ASP A 58 15.62 20.44 -24.94
C ASP A 58 14.57 19.86 -23.97
N LEU A 59 15.00 19.57 -22.74
CA LEU A 59 14.17 18.99 -21.72
C LEU A 59 13.41 20.04 -20.89
N GLY A 60 13.75 21.34 -21.06
CA GLY A 60 13.21 22.41 -20.23
C GLY A 60 13.60 22.25 -18.74
N ASP A 61 12.75 22.80 -17.87
CA ASP A 61 12.89 22.65 -16.42
C ASP A 61 12.09 21.43 -15.94
N PRO A 62 12.59 20.71 -14.90
CA PRO A 62 11.89 19.58 -14.37
C PRO A 62 10.57 19.99 -13.71
N GLU A 63 9.47 19.35 -14.10
CA GLU A 63 8.18 19.49 -13.41
C GLU A 63 7.99 18.32 -12.45
N PRO A 64 7.99 18.57 -11.12
CA PRO A 64 7.73 17.50 -10.14
C PRO A 64 6.35 16.89 -10.37
N TYR A 65 6.32 15.57 -10.43
CA TYR A 65 5.08 14.82 -10.56
C TYR A 65 4.86 13.94 -9.33
N HIS A 66 3.98 14.39 -8.45
CA HIS A 66 3.57 13.62 -7.27
C HIS A 66 2.10 13.26 -7.40
N THR A 67 1.81 11.97 -7.29
CA THR A 67 0.44 11.49 -7.24
C THR A 67 -0.20 11.85 -5.89
N ASP A 68 -1.53 11.95 -5.84
CA ASP A 68 -2.25 12.18 -4.58
C ASP A 68 -1.99 11.07 -3.55
N ILE A 69 -1.68 9.86 -4.04
CA ILE A 69 -1.31 8.72 -3.20
C ILE A 69 0.03 8.96 -2.51
N GLU A 70 1.03 9.45 -3.25
CA GLU A 70 2.35 9.78 -2.69
C GLU A 70 2.26 10.90 -1.66
N LYS A 71 1.48 11.93 -1.93
CA LYS A 71 1.23 13.03 -0.99
C LYS A 71 0.62 12.50 0.31
N ARG A 72 -0.43 11.68 0.22
CA ARG A 72 -1.05 11.07 1.40
C ARG A 72 -0.12 10.14 2.16
N LYS A 73 0.67 9.32 1.47
CA LYS A 73 1.68 8.46 2.11
C LYS A 73 2.71 9.27 2.88
N ALA A 74 3.16 10.39 2.31
CA ALA A 74 4.11 11.29 2.97
C ALA A 74 3.48 11.95 4.21
N GLU A 75 2.26 12.48 4.10
CA GLU A 75 1.50 13.06 5.21
C GLU A 75 1.29 12.08 6.36
N GLU A 76 0.84 10.85 6.06
CA GLU A 76 0.62 9.80 7.07
C GLU A 76 1.93 9.34 7.73
N SER A 77 3.05 9.42 7.00
CA SER A 77 4.38 9.09 7.51
C SER A 77 5.05 10.27 8.24
N GLY A 78 4.42 11.44 8.26
CA GLY A 78 4.95 12.65 8.89
C GLY A 78 6.05 13.35 8.08
N TYR A 79 6.16 13.06 6.78
CA TYR A 79 7.07 13.72 5.86
C TYR A 79 6.28 14.67 4.94
N SER A 80 6.94 15.73 4.48
CA SER A 80 6.47 16.50 3.33
C SER A 80 7.08 15.91 2.07
N VAL A 81 6.30 15.83 1.00
CA VAL A 81 6.84 15.49 -0.32
C VAL A 81 7.80 16.62 -0.72
N THR A 82 9.05 16.28 -0.94
CA THR A 82 10.05 17.25 -1.40
C THR A 82 10.08 17.21 -2.92
N ASP A 83 10.05 18.36 -3.55
CA ASP A 83 10.29 18.48 -4.98
C ASP A 83 11.73 18.05 -5.26
N ASP A 84 11.89 16.82 -5.74
CA ASP A 84 13.16 16.40 -6.30
C ASP A 84 13.16 16.84 -7.78
N GLU A 85 14.28 17.39 -8.26
CA GLU A 85 14.45 17.89 -9.63
C GLU A 85 14.47 16.74 -10.67
N ARG A 86 13.45 15.85 -10.62
CA ARG A 86 13.30 14.74 -11.55
C ARG A 86 12.27 15.04 -12.62
N TYR A 87 12.56 14.59 -13.83
CA TYR A 87 11.65 14.64 -14.95
C TYR A 87 10.70 13.45 -14.90
N ALA A 88 9.42 13.70 -15.10
CA ALA A 88 8.42 12.64 -15.29
C ALA A 88 8.40 12.22 -16.75
N ILE A 89 8.74 10.98 -17.01
CA ILE A 89 8.80 10.39 -18.34
C ILE A 89 7.70 9.35 -18.47
N PHE A 90 6.88 9.47 -19.49
CA PHE A 90 5.82 8.52 -19.82
C PHE A 90 6.30 7.60 -20.94
N GLU A 91 6.41 6.31 -20.66
CA GLU A 91 6.61 5.27 -21.65
C GLU A 91 5.25 4.66 -22.00
N VAL A 92 4.71 5.03 -23.15
CA VAL A 92 3.36 4.69 -23.60
C VAL A 92 3.44 3.55 -24.60
N HIS A 93 2.89 2.41 -24.26
CA HIS A 93 2.69 1.27 -25.15
C HIS A 93 1.26 1.34 -25.67
N ALA A 94 1.08 1.62 -26.96
CA ALA A 94 -0.24 1.78 -27.57
C ALA A 94 -0.21 1.44 -29.06
N ASP A 95 -1.38 1.08 -29.60
CA ASP A 95 -1.57 0.91 -31.01
C ASP A 95 -1.92 2.27 -31.61
N ILE A 96 -1.06 2.77 -32.52
CA ILE A 96 -1.21 4.08 -33.15
C ILE A 96 -0.87 4.01 -34.63
N ILE A 97 -1.39 4.95 -35.39
CA ILE A 97 -1.02 5.18 -36.80
C ILE A 97 -0.13 6.43 -36.84
N ILE A 98 1.08 6.27 -37.34
CA ILE A 98 2.01 7.42 -37.48
C ILE A 98 1.91 7.97 -38.91
N PRO A 99 1.40 9.22 -39.10
CA PRO A 99 1.31 9.83 -40.40
C PRO A 99 2.69 9.94 -41.08
N GLY A 100 2.76 9.60 -42.34
CA GLY A 100 4.02 9.62 -43.13
C GLY A 100 4.92 8.40 -42.94
N VAL A 101 4.53 7.44 -42.04
CA VAL A 101 5.29 6.21 -41.83
C VAL A 101 4.42 4.97 -42.10
N ASP A 102 3.13 5.03 -41.79
CA ASP A 102 2.18 3.91 -41.89
C ASP A 102 1.16 4.14 -43.04
N GLU A 103 1.49 4.95 -44.04
CA GLU A 103 0.57 5.35 -45.11
C GLU A 103 0.11 4.20 -46.03
N ASP A 104 0.91 3.12 -46.10
CA ASP A 104 0.60 1.98 -46.96
C ASP A 104 -0.46 1.03 -46.35
N ASP A 105 -0.70 1.12 -45.03
CA ASP A 105 -1.63 0.26 -44.26
C ASP A 105 -2.77 1.12 -43.69
N GLU A 106 -3.56 1.72 -44.51
CA GLU A 106 -4.48 2.86 -44.26
C GLU A 106 -5.48 2.71 -43.10
N GLU A 107 -5.64 1.53 -42.49
CA GLU A 107 -6.65 1.33 -41.44
C GLU A 107 -6.17 0.54 -40.21
N ILE A 108 -4.94 0.07 -40.20
CA ILE A 108 -4.46 -0.79 -39.10
C ILE A 108 -3.49 -0.01 -38.22
N ALA A 109 -3.90 0.26 -36.97
CA ALA A 109 -3.01 0.81 -35.98
C ALA A 109 -1.95 -0.24 -35.57
N LYS A 110 -0.68 0.18 -35.57
CA LYS A 110 0.45 -0.69 -35.21
C LYS A 110 0.91 -0.42 -33.77
N PRO A 111 1.40 -1.44 -33.05
CA PRO A 111 1.88 -1.27 -31.70
C PRO A 111 3.22 -0.52 -31.67
N TYR A 112 3.25 0.62 -30.99
CA TYR A 112 4.44 1.42 -30.76
C TYR A 112 4.69 1.63 -29.25
N VAL A 113 5.95 1.90 -28.93
CA VAL A 113 6.38 2.43 -27.64
C VAL A 113 6.82 3.87 -27.84
N VAL A 114 6.05 4.80 -27.29
CA VAL A 114 6.34 6.24 -27.36
C VAL A 114 6.79 6.73 -26.01
N THR A 115 7.98 7.31 -25.96
CA THR A 115 8.52 7.90 -24.74
C THR A 115 8.38 9.42 -24.82
N ILE A 116 7.70 10.01 -23.83
CA ILE A 116 7.33 11.43 -23.80
C ILE A 116 7.83 12.03 -22.49
N GLU A 117 8.47 13.19 -22.55
CA GLU A 117 8.73 14.01 -21.36
C GLU A 117 7.48 14.83 -21.07
N ARG A 118 7.01 14.79 -19.79
CA ARG A 118 5.72 15.35 -19.39
C ARG A 118 5.69 16.88 -19.43
N GLY A 119 6.73 17.58 -18.94
CA GLY A 119 6.74 19.03 -18.80
C GLY A 119 6.66 19.76 -20.14
N THR A 120 7.50 19.37 -21.08
CA THR A 120 7.57 19.97 -22.42
C THR A 120 6.69 19.26 -23.45
N ASN A 121 6.14 18.07 -23.13
CA ASN A 121 5.48 17.16 -24.06
C ASN A 121 6.36 16.73 -25.25
N ASN A 122 7.68 16.82 -25.10
CA ASN A 122 8.60 16.41 -26.14
C ASN A 122 8.67 14.88 -26.26
N ILE A 123 8.58 14.38 -27.49
CA ILE A 123 8.77 12.96 -27.77
C ILE A 123 10.27 12.67 -27.77
N LEU A 124 10.71 11.86 -26.83
CA LEU A 124 12.10 11.43 -26.66
C LEU A 124 12.45 10.25 -27.56
N ALA A 125 11.53 9.31 -27.74
CA ALA A 125 11.73 8.16 -28.61
C ALA A 125 10.39 7.60 -29.10
N ILE A 126 10.41 7.01 -30.31
CA ILE A 126 9.34 6.17 -30.83
C ILE A 126 10.00 4.86 -31.28
N ARG A 127 9.46 3.73 -30.83
CA ARG A 127 9.98 2.41 -31.19
C ARG A 127 8.85 1.48 -31.60
N ARG A 128 9.11 0.64 -32.59
CA ARG A 128 8.21 -0.43 -33.01
C ARG A 128 8.12 -1.48 -31.92
N ASN A 129 6.93 -1.99 -31.65
CA ASN A 129 6.66 -2.99 -30.60
C ASN A 129 6.16 -4.32 -31.17
N TRP A 130 6.64 -4.72 -32.32
CA TRP A 130 6.38 -6.01 -32.96
C TRP A 130 7.66 -6.62 -33.50
N GLN A 131 7.61 -7.88 -33.92
CA GLN A 131 8.73 -8.50 -34.60
C GLN A 131 8.74 -8.08 -36.07
N GLU A 132 9.91 -7.80 -36.63
CA GLU A 132 10.06 -7.26 -37.98
C GLU A 132 9.51 -8.20 -39.07
N GLU A 133 9.50 -9.51 -38.81
CA GLU A 133 8.99 -10.56 -39.70
C GLU A 133 7.48 -10.81 -39.55
N ASP A 134 6.82 -10.16 -38.57
CA ASP A 134 5.39 -10.40 -38.29
C ASP A 134 4.51 -9.48 -39.12
N SER A 135 3.81 -10.04 -40.10
CA SER A 135 2.88 -9.34 -40.96
C SER A 135 1.56 -8.93 -40.27
N LEU A 136 1.26 -9.49 -39.09
CA LEU A 136 0.07 -9.16 -38.31
C LEU A 136 0.32 -8.09 -37.26
N PHE A 137 1.56 -7.62 -37.13
CA PHE A 137 1.99 -6.61 -36.17
C PHE A 137 1.56 -6.92 -34.73
N LEU A 138 1.73 -8.17 -34.29
CA LEU A 138 1.33 -8.57 -32.94
C LEU A 138 2.19 -7.89 -31.88
N LYS A 139 1.51 -7.26 -30.92
CA LYS A 139 2.13 -6.54 -29.83
C LYS A 139 3.04 -7.44 -29.00
N ARG A 140 4.29 -7.05 -28.78
CA ARG A 140 5.21 -7.71 -27.86
C ARG A 140 4.84 -7.31 -26.43
N ASN A 141 4.71 -8.29 -25.56
CA ASN A 141 4.39 -8.04 -24.16
C ASN A 141 5.67 -7.73 -23.36
N HIS A 142 5.69 -6.57 -22.71
CA HIS A 142 6.81 -6.11 -21.88
C HIS A 142 6.45 -6.04 -20.40
N PHE A 143 5.21 -6.30 -20.05
CA PHE A 143 4.73 -6.20 -18.69
C PHE A 143 4.19 -7.54 -18.21
N VAL A 144 4.56 -7.91 -16.99
CA VAL A 144 4.02 -9.08 -16.28
C VAL A 144 3.28 -8.59 -15.05
N HIS A 145 2.01 -8.94 -14.96
CA HIS A 145 1.13 -8.47 -13.90
C HIS A 145 1.02 -9.48 -12.76
N TYR A 146 1.60 -9.15 -11.62
CA TYR A 146 1.52 -9.94 -10.40
C TYR A 146 0.31 -9.51 -9.56
N VAL A 147 -0.70 -10.37 -9.47
CA VAL A 147 -1.95 -10.09 -8.75
C VAL A 147 -2.08 -11.00 -7.53
N TYR A 148 -2.26 -10.42 -6.35
CA TYR A 148 -2.50 -11.18 -5.12
C TYR A 148 -3.91 -11.77 -5.12
N VAL A 149 -4.94 -10.94 -5.17
CA VAL A 149 -6.34 -11.33 -5.37
C VAL A 149 -6.91 -10.50 -6.51
N PRO A 150 -7.53 -11.11 -7.53
CA PRO A 150 -8.17 -10.37 -8.61
C PRO A 150 -9.27 -9.45 -8.06
N GLY A 151 -9.27 -8.19 -8.52
CA GLY A 151 -10.32 -7.22 -8.27
C GLY A 151 -11.37 -7.22 -9.38
N PHE A 152 -12.23 -6.21 -9.40
CA PHE A 152 -13.24 -6.01 -10.45
C PHE A 152 -12.70 -5.30 -11.70
N GLY A 153 -11.45 -4.88 -11.69
CA GLY A 153 -10.76 -4.21 -12.79
C GLY A 153 -9.31 -4.65 -12.88
N PHE A 154 -8.48 -3.82 -13.50
CA PHE A 154 -7.07 -4.10 -13.71
C PHE A 154 -6.31 -4.31 -12.39
N TYR A 155 -6.50 -3.40 -11.43
CA TYR A 155 -5.79 -3.47 -10.16
C TYR A 155 -6.37 -4.54 -9.25
N GLY A 156 -5.51 -5.44 -8.77
CA GLY A 156 -5.88 -6.45 -7.79
C GLY A 156 -6.07 -5.89 -6.38
N LEU A 157 -6.63 -6.73 -5.52
CA LEU A 157 -6.79 -6.45 -4.11
C LEU A 157 -5.62 -7.05 -3.33
N GLY A 158 -4.97 -6.24 -2.51
CA GLY A 158 -3.96 -6.69 -1.55
C GLY A 158 -4.58 -7.12 -0.23
N LEU A 159 -3.78 -7.75 0.62
CA LEU A 159 -4.20 -8.22 1.94
C LEU A 159 -4.81 -7.09 2.79
N ILE A 160 -4.26 -5.87 2.70
CA ILE A 160 -4.77 -4.71 3.45
C ILE A 160 -6.22 -4.34 3.08
N HIS A 161 -6.62 -4.56 1.84
CA HIS A 161 -8.01 -4.31 1.40
C HIS A 161 -8.97 -5.30 2.04
N ILE A 162 -8.51 -6.52 2.32
CA ILE A 162 -9.32 -7.61 2.88
C ILE A 162 -9.44 -7.46 4.39
N ILE A 163 -8.33 -7.22 5.10
CA ILE A 163 -8.30 -7.21 6.56
C ILE A 163 -8.24 -5.81 7.18
N GLY A 164 -8.06 -4.75 6.37
CA GLY A 164 -7.86 -3.39 6.87
C GLY A 164 -9.01 -2.88 7.76
N GLY A 165 -10.26 -3.23 7.42
CA GLY A 165 -11.42 -2.91 8.25
C GLY A 165 -11.35 -3.54 9.64
N TYR A 166 -10.95 -4.80 9.73
CA TYR A 166 -10.76 -5.51 11.00
C TYR A 166 -9.59 -4.93 11.81
N ALA A 167 -8.47 -4.60 11.17
CA ALA A 167 -7.33 -3.97 11.81
C ALA A 167 -7.70 -2.60 12.40
N LYS A 168 -8.44 -1.78 11.65
CA LYS A 168 -8.94 -0.47 12.12
C LYS A 168 -9.89 -0.61 13.30
N ALA A 169 -10.85 -1.54 13.23
CA ALA A 169 -11.79 -1.82 14.32
C ALA A 169 -11.04 -2.33 15.57
N GLY A 170 -10.12 -3.28 15.42
CA GLY A 170 -9.31 -3.80 16.52
C GLY A 170 -8.49 -2.71 17.20
N THR A 171 -7.82 -1.86 16.43
CA THR A 171 -7.05 -0.71 16.95
C THR A 171 -7.95 0.25 17.74
N SER A 172 -9.16 0.54 17.25
CA SER A 172 -10.11 1.41 17.94
C SER A 172 -10.56 0.81 19.27
N ILE A 173 -10.84 -0.48 19.31
CA ILE A 173 -11.25 -1.18 20.55
C ILE A 173 -10.09 -1.23 21.57
N ILE A 174 -8.86 -1.50 21.11
CA ILE A 174 -7.68 -1.47 21.99
C ILE A 174 -7.52 -0.10 22.63
N ARG A 175 -7.63 0.98 21.84
CA ARG A 175 -7.56 2.35 22.38
C ARG A 175 -8.63 2.59 23.46
N GLN A 176 -9.88 2.21 23.20
CA GLN A 176 -10.96 2.35 24.18
C GLN A 176 -10.70 1.54 25.45
N LEU A 177 -10.16 0.32 25.35
CA LEU A 177 -9.82 -0.50 26.52
C LEU A 177 -8.67 0.12 27.32
N VAL A 178 -7.63 0.64 26.64
CA VAL A 178 -6.52 1.32 27.30
C VAL A 178 -6.98 2.60 27.99
N ASP A 179 -7.80 3.42 27.32
CA ASP A 179 -8.35 4.65 27.88
C ASP A 179 -9.23 4.36 29.11
N ALA A 180 -10.12 3.36 29.00
CA ALA A 180 -10.96 2.96 30.13
C ALA A 180 -10.12 2.42 31.30
N GLY A 181 -9.08 1.63 31.02
CA GLY A 181 -8.15 1.15 32.04
C GLY A 181 -7.36 2.27 32.72
N THR A 182 -6.89 3.24 31.94
CA THR A 182 -6.17 4.41 32.46
C THR A 182 -7.07 5.26 33.36
N LEU A 183 -8.30 5.56 32.92
CA LEU A 183 -9.26 6.33 33.70
C LEU A 183 -9.73 5.59 34.97
N SER A 184 -9.86 4.26 34.90
CA SER A 184 -10.22 3.45 36.06
C SER A 184 -9.09 3.38 37.09
N ASN A 185 -7.83 3.30 36.65
CA ASN A 185 -6.66 3.22 37.53
C ASN A 185 -6.22 4.58 38.09
N LEU A 186 -6.49 5.65 37.35
CA LEU A 186 -6.18 7.04 37.74
C LEU A 186 -7.47 7.87 37.76
N PRO A 187 -8.39 7.58 38.69
CA PRO A 187 -9.68 8.25 38.71
C PRO A 187 -9.52 9.72 39.06
N GLY A 188 -10.03 10.59 38.21
CA GLY A 188 -10.22 12.02 38.54
C GLY A 188 -11.45 12.20 39.43
N GLY A 189 -11.54 13.34 40.07
CA GLY A 189 -12.65 13.68 40.96
C GLY A 189 -13.02 15.16 40.92
N LEU A 190 -14.17 15.49 41.47
CA LEU A 190 -14.60 16.84 41.70
C LEU A 190 -14.34 17.17 43.16
N LYS A 191 -13.70 18.35 43.44
CA LYS A 191 -13.52 18.89 44.79
C LYS A 191 -14.33 20.17 44.96
N SER A 192 -14.87 20.39 46.14
CA SER A 192 -15.52 21.65 46.49
C SER A 192 -14.53 22.79 46.41
N ARG A 193 -14.95 23.96 45.90
CA ARG A 193 -14.08 25.14 45.73
C ARG A 193 -13.44 25.63 47.03
N GLY A 194 -14.03 25.35 48.20
CA GLY A 194 -13.51 25.74 49.50
C GLY A 194 -12.49 24.75 50.09
N LEU A 195 -12.33 23.57 49.51
CA LEU A 195 -11.40 22.57 50.00
C LEU A 195 -9.97 22.94 49.63
N ARG A 196 -9.10 23.15 50.65
CA ARG A 196 -7.68 23.43 50.45
C ARG A 196 -6.86 22.22 50.87
N ILE A 197 -6.05 21.72 49.96
CA ILE A 197 -5.10 20.63 50.19
C ILE A 197 -3.71 21.24 50.19
N LYS A 198 -2.96 21.07 51.25
CA LYS A 198 -1.59 21.54 51.33
C LYS A 198 -0.73 20.80 50.34
N GLY A 199 -0.11 21.53 49.39
CA GLY A 199 0.65 20.90 48.30
C GLY A 199 -0.23 20.36 47.15
N ASP A 200 -1.32 21.04 46.81
CA ASP A 200 -2.33 20.61 45.78
C ASP A 200 -1.73 20.35 44.38
N ASN A 201 -0.57 20.91 44.05
CA ASN A 201 0.11 20.78 42.79
C ASN A 201 1.14 19.63 42.74
N THR A 202 1.32 18.89 43.84
CA THR A 202 2.27 17.80 43.93
C THR A 202 1.52 16.46 43.98
N PRO A 203 1.96 15.43 43.20
CA PRO A 203 1.39 14.09 43.33
C PRO A 203 1.54 13.56 44.76
N ILE A 204 0.60 12.76 45.20
CA ILE A 204 0.68 12.06 46.50
C ILE A 204 1.55 10.83 46.30
N GLU A 205 2.64 10.71 47.05
CA GLU A 205 3.50 9.51 47.01
C GLU A 205 2.85 8.34 47.81
N PRO A 206 3.18 7.12 47.48
CA PRO A 206 2.69 5.97 48.24
C PRO A 206 3.08 6.04 49.71
N GLY A 207 2.07 6.11 50.64
CA GLY A 207 2.27 6.24 52.07
C GLY A 207 2.30 7.66 52.60
N GLU A 208 2.16 8.67 51.76
CA GLU A 208 2.09 10.06 52.15
C GLU A 208 0.69 10.45 52.66
N TRP A 209 0.63 11.24 53.75
CA TRP A 209 -0.60 11.82 54.29
C TRP A 209 -0.57 13.34 54.09
N LYS A 210 -1.59 13.86 53.42
CA LYS A 210 -1.71 15.33 53.21
C LYS A 210 -2.78 15.93 54.12
N ASP A 211 -2.45 17.07 54.74
CA ASP A 211 -3.40 17.87 55.51
C ASP A 211 -4.42 18.55 54.60
N VAL A 212 -5.69 18.49 54.99
CA VAL A 212 -6.81 19.03 54.21
C VAL A 212 -7.67 19.91 55.08
N ASP A 213 -7.82 21.19 54.71
CA ASP A 213 -8.76 22.10 55.34
C ASP A 213 -10.15 21.97 54.70
N VAL A 214 -11.13 21.59 55.51
CA VAL A 214 -12.52 21.39 55.07
C VAL A 214 -13.38 22.52 55.54
N PRO A 215 -14.05 23.27 54.67
CA PRO A 215 -14.84 24.47 55.07
C PRO A 215 -16.09 24.11 55.86
N SER A 216 -16.69 22.98 55.62
CA SER A 216 -17.82 22.41 56.41
C SER A 216 -18.09 20.95 56.06
N GLY A 217 -18.57 20.16 57.01
CA GLY A 217 -18.90 18.74 56.79
C GLY A 217 -17.70 17.82 56.83
N SER A 218 -17.85 16.62 56.25
CA SER A 218 -16.76 15.65 56.14
C SER A 218 -15.97 15.81 54.84
N ILE A 219 -14.73 15.32 54.82
CA ILE A 219 -13.93 15.29 53.59
C ILE A 219 -14.68 14.61 52.46
N ARG A 220 -15.43 13.57 52.79
CA ARG A 220 -16.21 12.73 51.87
C ARG A 220 -17.32 13.53 51.17
N ASP A 221 -17.90 14.53 51.83
CA ASP A 221 -18.95 15.38 51.26
C ASP A 221 -18.39 16.43 50.30
N ASN A 222 -17.10 16.71 50.39
CA ASN A 222 -16.38 17.75 49.60
C ASN A 222 -15.58 17.19 48.45
N ILE A 223 -15.45 15.87 48.33
CA ILE A 223 -14.73 15.18 47.27
C ILE A 223 -15.66 14.13 46.65
N MET A 224 -15.91 14.22 45.35
CA MET A 224 -16.69 13.25 44.61
C MET A 224 -15.80 12.64 43.54
N PRO A 225 -15.40 11.34 43.65
CA PRO A 225 -14.71 10.68 42.57
C PRO A 225 -15.67 10.51 41.40
N LEU A 226 -15.19 10.74 40.19
CA LEU A 226 -15.98 10.48 38.98
C LEU A 226 -16.16 8.96 38.80
N PRO A 227 -17.39 8.50 38.50
CA PRO A 227 -17.69 7.09 38.37
C PRO A 227 -17.17 6.55 37.02
N TYR A 228 -15.88 6.34 36.91
CA TYR A 228 -15.31 5.67 35.74
C TYR A 228 -15.64 4.17 35.80
N LYS A 229 -16.09 3.65 34.67
CA LYS A 229 -16.36 2.21 34.53
C LYS A 229 -15.06 1.47 34.23
N GLU A 230 -14.96 0.26 34.78
CA GLU A 230 -13.90 -0.66 34.41
C GLU A 230 -13.93 -1.01 32.90
N PRO A 231 -12.78 -1.42 32.31
CA PRO A 231 -12.73 -1.89 30.94
C PRO A 231 -13.77 -2.96 30.66
N SER A 232 -14.57 -2.78 29.61
CA SER A 232 -15.68 -3.68 29.31
C SER A 232 -15.18 -5.06 28.85
N GLN A 233 -15.59 -6.13 29.54
CA GLN A 233 -15.33 -7.49 29.08
C GLN A 233 -15.96 -7.81 27.72
N THR A 234 -17.08 -7.16 27.40
CA THR A 234 -17.72 -7.28 26.08
C THR A 234 -16.84 -6.75 24.97
N LEU A 235 -16.14 -5.61 25.19
CA LEU A 235 -15.18 -5.09 24.22
C LEU A 235 -13.97 -6.02 24.07
N LEU A 236 -13.51 -6.64 25.15
CA LEU A 236 -12.43 -7.63 25.08
C LEU A 236 -12.86 -8.87 24.28
N ALA A 237 -14.07 -9.36 24.51
CA ALA A 237 -14.64 -10.49 23.74
C ALA A 237 -14.78 -10.13 22.25
N LEU A 238 -15.25 -8.91 21.94
CA LEU A 238 -15.36 -8.41 20.57
C LEU A 238 -13.99 -8.30 19.91
N LEU A 239 -12.96 -7.83 20.62
CA LEU A 239 -11.59 -7.77 20.12
C LEU A 239 -11.07 -9.17 19.75
N ASN A 240 -11.29 -10.16 20.60
CA ASN A 240 -10.90 -11.55 20.32
C ASN A 240 -11.62 -12.10 19.08
N GLN A 241 -12.91 -11.82 18.94
CA GLN A 241 -13.69 -12.23 17.77
C GLN A 241 -13.16 -11.56 16.48
N ILE A 242 -12.94 -10.24 16.50
CA ILE A 242 -12.40 -9.49 15.36
C ILE A 242 -11.02 -10.02 14.98
N THR A 243 -10.16 -10.29 15.95
CA THR A 243 -8.82 -10.85 15.71
C THR A 243 -8.91 -12.23 15.06
N THR A 244 -9.79 -13.09 15.55
CA THR A 244 -10.00 -14.44 15.00
C THR A 244 -10.53 -14.40 13.57
N GLU A 245 -11.54 -13.57 13.31
CA GLU A 245 -12.08 -13.41 11.94
C GLU A 245 -11.06 -12.75 11.00
N GLY A 246 -10.29 -11.75 11.47
CA GLY A 246 -9.23 -11.13 10.70
C GLY A 246 -8.14 -12.12 10.30
N LYS A 247 -7.69 -12.97 11.22
CA LYS A 247 -6.74 -14.07 10.94
C LYS A 247 -7.30 -15.04 9.91
N ARG A 248 -8.55 -15.43 10.06
CA ARG A 248 -9.24 -16.36 9.15
C ARG A 248 -9.33 -15.80 7.73
N LEU A 249 -9.71 -14.51 7.59
CA LEU A 249 -9.79 -13.86 6.29
C LEU A 249 -8.42 -13.63 5.65
N GLY A 250 -7.39 -13.34 6.48
CA GLY A 250 -6.02 -13.23 6.02
C GLY A 250 -5.37 -14.56 5.62
N ALA A 251 -6.11 -15.68 5.75
CA ALA A 251 -5.59 -17.03 5.59
C ALA A 251 -4.33 -17.30 6.46
N ILE A 252 -4.18 -16.54 7.54
CA ILE A 252 -3.15 -16.76 8.56
C ILE A 252 -3.68 -17.83 9.49
N SER A 253 -3.32 -19.06 9.23
CA SER A 253 -3.62 -20.17 10.11
C SER A 253 -2.56 -20.19 11.23
N ASP A 254 -2.99 -20.01 12.47
CA ASP A 254 -2.15 -20.34 13.62
C ASP A 254 -1.98 -21.86 13.65
N MET A 255 -1.04 -22.37 12.89
CA MET A 255 -0.63 -23.75 13.01
C MET A 255 0.21 -23.88 14.29
N ASN A 256 -0.46 -24.07 15.41
CA ASN A 256 0.20 -24.56 16.61
C ASN A 256 0.59 -26.03 16.37
N ILE A 257 1.78 -26.20 15.75
CA ILE A 257 2.39 -27.53 15.59
C ILE A 257 2.53 -28.22 16.96
N SER A 258 2.61 -27.45 18.04
CA SER A 258 2.64 -27.94 19.42
C SER A 258 1.33 -28.59 19.88
N ASP A 259 0.18 -28.26 19.30
CA ASP A 259 -1.12 -28.88 19.61
C ASP A 259 -1.34 -30.20 18.83
N MET A 260 -0.45 -30.53 17.92
CA MET A 260 -0.48 -31.80 17.22
C MET A 260 0.11 -32.86 18.16
N SER A 261 -0.70 -33.77 18.63
CA SER A 261 -0.24 -34.88 19.46
C SER A 261 0.91 -35.60 18.74
N ALA A 262 1.98 -35.89 19.47
CA ALA A 262 3.14 -36.59 18.93
C ALA A 262 2.79 -37.96 18.30
N ASN A 263 1.58 -38.47 18.57
CA ASN A 263 1.04 -39.73 18.04
C ASN A 263 0.03 -39.56 16.89
N ALA A 264 -0.12 -38.34 16.31
CA ALA A 264 -1.05 -38.19 15.19
C ALA A 264 -0.54 -38.96 13.95
N PRO A 265 -1.40 -39.73 13.26
CA PRO A 265 -1.01 -40.43 12.03
C PRO A 265 -0.50 -39.44 11.00
N VAL A 266 0.62 -39.76 10.33
CA VAL A 266 1.25 -38.88 9.32
C VAL A 266 0.24 -38.43 8.24
N GLY A 267 -0.70 -39.30 7.85
CA GLY A 267 -1.73 -38.98 6.88
C GLY A 267 -2.70 -37.88 7.35
N THR A 268 -3.09 -37.86 8.62
CA THR A 268 -3.96 -36.81 9.21
C THR A 268 -3.21 -35.47 9.27
N THR A 269 -1.94 -35.50 9.60
CA THR A 269 -1.09 -34.30 9.66
C THR A 269 -0.93 -33.69 8.28
N LEU A 270 -0.65 -34.51 7.24
CA LEU A 270 -0.56 -34.07 5.86
C LEU A 270 -1.88 -33.48 5.33
N ALA A 271 -3.01 -34.15 5.63
CA ALA A 271 -4.33 -33.66 5.21
C ALA A 271 -4.72 -32.33 5.88
N LEU A 272 -4.34 -32.13 7.15
CA LEU A 272 -4.52 -30.85 7.84
C LEU A 272 -3.62 -29.74 7.25
N LEU A 273 -2.36 -30.05 6.98
CA LEU A 273 -1.43 -29.15 6.31
C LEU A 273 -1.96 -28.73 4.92
N GLU A 274 -2.38 -29.68 4.14
CA GLU A 274 -2.95 -29.42 2.80
C GLU A 274 -4.19 -28.52 2.88
N ARG A 275 -5.08 -28.78 3.85
CA ARG A 275 -6.29 -27.98 4.07
C ARG A 275 -5.97 -26.55 4.49
N THR A 276 -4.98 -26.34 5.36
CA THR A 276 -4.57 -25.00 5.83
C THR A 276 -3.84 -24.20 4.76
N LEU A 277 -3.10 -24.87 3.87
CA LEU A 277 -2.39 -24.24 2.77
C LEU A 277 -3.28 -23.97 1.54
N LYS A 278 -4.46 -24.59 1.44
CA LYS A 278 -5.37 -24.47 0.30
C LYS A 278 -5.72 -23.03 -0.09
N PRO A 279 -6.01 -22.08 0.84
CA PRO A 279 -6.26 -20.69 0.46
C PRO A 279 -5.05 -20.01 -0.19
N MET A 280 -3.83 -20.36 0.24
CA MET A 280 -2.59 -19.83 -0.33
C MET A 280 -2.22 -20.47 -1.68
N ALA A 281 -2.68 -21.68 -1.96
CA ALA A 281 -2.40 -22.37 -3.22
C ALA A 281 -2.90 -21.58 -4.43
N ALA A 282 -4.03 -20.89 -4.33
CA ALA A 282 -4.56 -20.06 -5.40
C ALA A 282 -3.70 -18.82 -5.68
N VAL A 283 -3.15 -18.20 -4.62
CA VAL A 283 -2.21 -17.08 -4.75
C VAL A 283 -0.90 -17.57 -5.36
N GLN A 284 -0.39 -18.70 -4.87
CA GLN A 284 0.83 -19.32 -5.39
C GLN A 284 0.71 -19.68 -6.87
N ALA A 285 -0.42 -20.22 -7.29
CA ALA A 285 -0.67 -20.57 -8.71
C ALA A 285 -0.62 -19.31 -9.61
N ARG A 286 -1.20 -18.18 -9.15
CA ARG A 286 -1.13 -16.91 -9.90
C ARG A 286 0.29 -16.36 -9.98
N VAL A 287 1.04 -16.42 -8.89
CA VAL A 287 2.45 -15.98 -8.87
C VAL A 287 3.29 -16.84 -9.83
N HIS A 288 3.12 -18.18 -9.80
CA HIS A 288 3.81 -19.06 -10.72
C HIS A 288 3.43 -18.83 -12.18
N TYR A 289 2.15 -18.52 -12.45
CA TYR A 289 1.72 -18.14 -13.78
C TYR A 289 2.40 -16.86 -14.27
N ALA A 290 2.46 -15.82 -13.42
CA ALA A 290 3.16 -14.58 -13.75
C ALA A 290 4.67 -14.82 -13.96
N MET A 291 5.33 -15.61 -13.09
CA MET A 291 6.74 -15.99 -13.26
C MET A 291 7.01 -16.77 -14.54
N LYS A 292 6.04 -17.54 -15.04
CA LYS A 292 6.17 -18.23 -16.33
C LYS A 292 6.14 -17.27 -17.51
N GLN A 293 5.46 -16.11 -17.36
CA GLN A 293 5.40 -15.08 -18.39
C GLN A 293 6.68 -14.22 -18.43
N GLU A 294 7.38 -14.07 -17.30
CA GLU A 294 8.68 -13.39 -17.18
C GLU A 294 9.80 -14.21 -17.84
#